data_9e1a3b1b745d481272b17027a491e3d4
#
_entry.id   9e1a3b1b745d481272b17027a491e3d4
#
_cell.length_a   1.000
_cell.length_b   1.000
_cell.length_c   1.000
_cell.angle_alpha   90.00
_cell.angle_beta   90.00
_cell.angle_gamma   90.00
#
_symmetry.space_group_name_H-M   'P 1'
#
loop_
_entity.id
_entity.type
_entity.pdbx_description
1 polymer ?
#
loop_
_entity_poly.entity_id
_entity_poly.type
_entity_poly.pdbx_seq_one_letter_code
_entity_poly.pdbx_strand_id
1 'polypeptide(L)'
;VVTADNETELREALARALEFGKGTLQVVGPLDELARALRQGRNEAKLEQHAFSTKRACPSCGKSFAEPDPRLFSYNSKHGWCESCYGTGLAIAGFDEEQTGEEIWWNEWFEGDAHACPACEGKRLNPTALAVRFRDHSIADLSALPVSGLEAFFAKLRLAGRDEAIARDILVELRGRLSFLREVGLDYLALDRAAPTLSGGEAQRIRLAAQLGSNLQGVCYILDEPTIGLHPRDNRILLDTLAKLEAKGNTLVVVEHDEDTIRRADHVIDLGPGAG
;
A
#
# COMPACT_ATOMS: atom_id res chain seq x y z
N VAL A 1 -15.34 -18.66 -34.64
CA VAL A 1 -14.09 -18.74 -35.43
C VAL A 1 -14.10 -17.55 -36.38
N VAL A 2 -13.03 -16.81 -36.43
CA VAL A 2 -12.86 -15.65 -37.32
C VAL A 2 -12.46 -16.20 -38.69
N THR A 3 -13.28 -15.95 -39.70
CA THR A 3 -13.02 -16.30 -41.11
C THR A 3 -13.26 -15.08 -41.98
N ALA A 4 -12.77 -15.09 -43.22
CA ALA A 4 -12.99 -13.97 -44.13
C ALA A 4 -14.50 -13.76 -44.44
N ASP A 5 -15.31 -14.81 -44.34
CA ASP A 5 -16.72 -14.79 -44.70
C ASP A 5 -17.63 -14.22 -43.57
N ASN A 6 -17.14 -14.11 -42.34
CA ASN A 6 -17.93 -13.60 -41.20
C ASN A 6 -17.46 -12.23 -40.68
N GLU A 7 -16.74 -11.46 -41.45
CA GLU A 7 -16.23 -10.14 -41.06
C GLU A 7 -17.37 -9.19 -40.64
N THR A 8 -18.50 -9.20 -41.35
CA THR A 8 -19.64 -8.34 -41.03
C THR A 8 -20.25 -8.67 -39.67
N GLU A 9 -20.48 -9.95 -39.39
CA GLU A 9 -20.99 -10.43 -38.09
C GLU A 9 -20.02 -10.11 -36.96
N LEU A 10 -18.71 -10.26 -37.20
CA LEU A 10 -17.68 -9.93 -36.22
C LEU A 10 -17.67 -8.43 -35.91
N ARG A 11 -17.77 -7.57 -36.94
CA ARG A 11 -17.86 -6.11 -36.75
C ARG A 11 -19.07 -5.70 -35.92
N GLU A 12 -20.23 -6.29 -36.18
CA GLU A 12 -21.45 -6.05 -35.42
C GLU A 12 -21.33 -6.55 -33.97
N ALA A 13 -20.72 -7.73 -33.74
CA ALA A 13 -20.48 -8.27 -32.43
C ALA A 13 -19.51 -7.39 -31.64
N LEU A 14 -18.43 -6.91 -32.25
CA LEU A 14 -17.46 -5.98 -31.62
C LEU A 14 -18.10 -4.63 -31.30
N ALA A 15 -18.93 -4.08 -32.20
CA ALA A 15 -19.64 -2.83 -31.99
C ALA A 15 -20.56 -2.92 -30.74
N ARG A 16 -21.37 -4.01 -30.68
CA ARG A 16 -22.23 -4.28 -29.52
C ARG A 16 -21.41 -4.47 -28.23
N ALA A 17 -20.32 -5.23 -28.27
CA ALA A 17 -19.46 -5.44 -27.11
C ALA A 17 -18.85 -4.13 -26.62
N LEU A 18 -18.40 -3.24 -27.52
CA LEU A 18 -17.88 -1.92 -27.20
C LEU A 18 -18.96 -0.99 -26.63
N GLU A 19 -20.20 -1.09 -27.10
CA GLU A 19 -21.32 -0.32 -26.57
C GLU A 19 -21.64 -0.75 -25.14
N PHE A 20 -21.84 -2.05 -24.86
CA PHE A 20 -22.07 -2.59 -23.52
C PHE A 20 -20.91 -2.30 -22.57
N GLY A 21 -19.67 -2.48 -23.04
CA GLY A 21 -18.46 -2.23 -22.29
C GLY A 21 -18.05 -0.76 -22.21
N LYS A 22 -18.91 0.18 -22.65
CA LYS A 22 -18.64 1.64 -22.65
C LYS A 22 -17.30 2.00 -23.31
N GLY A 23 -16.96 1.34 -24.41
CA GLY A 23 -15.72 1.53 -25.15
C GLY A 23 -14.58 0.62 -24.71
N THR A 24 -14.84 -0.42 -23.92
CA THR A 24 -13.87 -1.45 -23.56
C THR A 24 -14.45 -2.83 -23.85
N LEU A 25 -13.62 -3.76 -24.35
CA LEU A 25 -13.99 -5.16 -24.54
C LEU A 25 -12.83 -6.07 -24.18
N GLN A 26 -13.14 -7.31 -23.84
CA GLN A 26 -12.16 -8.37 -23.64
C GLN A 26 -12.36 -9.47 -24.67
N VAL A 27 -11.26 -9.90 -25.28
CA VAL A 27 -11.21 -11.08 -26.14
C VAL A 27 -10.57 -12.20 -25.35
N VAL A 28 -11.26 -13.32 -25.25
CA VAL A 28 -10.82 -14.49 -24.50
C VAL A 28 -10.59 -15.65 -25.47
N GLY A 29 -9.43 -16.28 -25.37
CA GLY A 29 -9.07 -17.39 -26.23
C GLY A 29 -7.79 -18.10 -25.81
N PRO A 30 -7.40 -19.18 -26.47
CA PRO A 30 -8.19 -19.97 -27.47
C PRO A 30 -9.31 -20.79 -26.80
N LEU A 31 -10.48 -20.81 -27.43
CA LEU A 31 -11.64 -21.53 -26.89
C LEU A 31 -11.52 -23.08 -26.99
N ASP A 32 -10.56 -23.58 -27.73
CA ASP A 32 -10.28 -25.02 -27.84
C ASP A 32 -9.86 -25.63 -26.52
N GLU A 33 -9.16 -24.87 -25.68
CA GLU A 33 -8.79 -25.30 -24.34
C GLU A 33 -10.00 -25.36 -23.40
N LEU A 34 -10.91 -24.39 -23.50
CA LEU A 34 -12.16 -24.39 -22.75
C LEU A 34 -13.02 -25.60 -23.15
N ALA A 35 -13.14 -25.84 -24.46
CA ALA A 35 -13.89 -27.00 -24.98
C ALA A 35 -13.30 -28.34 -24.54
N ARG A 36 -11.98 -28.46 -24.46
CA ARG A 36 -11.28 -29.64 -23.92
C ARG A 36 -11.52 -29.81 -22.44
N ALA A 37 -11.39 -28.74 -21.65
CA ALA A 37 -11.60 -28.76 -20.20
C ALA A 37 -13.05 -29.21 -19.88
N LEU A 38 -14.03 -28.64 -20.56
CA LEU A 38 -15.45 -29.02 -20.40
C LEU A 38 -15.70 -30.50 -20.74
N ARG A 39 -15.12 -31.03 -21.84
CA ARG A 39 -15.24 -32.46 -22.19
C ARG A 39 -14.60 -33.37 -21.17
N GLN A 40 -13.60 -32.88 -20.41
CA GLN A 40 -12.87 -33.64 -19.38
C GLN A 40 -13.45 -33.43 -17.98
N GLY A 41 -14.57 -32.69 -17.85
CA GLY A 41 -15.21 -32.39 -16.56
C GLY A 41 -14.36 -31.51 -15.62
N ARG A 42 -13.38 -30.78 -16.17
CA ARG A 42 -12.58 -29.82 -15.42
C ARG A 42 -13.29 -28.47 -15.35
N ASN A 43 -13.33 -27.88 -14.17
CA ASN A 43 -13.95 -26.56 -13.95
C ASN A 43 -13.02 -25.38 -14.24
N GLU A 44 -11.76 -25.64 -14.59
CA GLU A 44 -10.74 -24.63 -14.84
C GLU A 44 -10.11 -24.82 -16.21
N ALA A 45 -9.98 -23.71 -16.96
CA ALA A 45 -9.23 -23.63 -18.21
C ALA A 45 -8.38 -22.37 -18.20
N LYS A 46 -7.10 -22.50 -18.54
CA LYS A 46 -6.20 -21.35 -18.65
C LYS A 46 -6.43 -20.68 -20.00
N LEU A 47 -7.12 -19.54 -20.00
CA LEU A 47 -7.46 -18.79 -21.22
C LEU A 47 -6.64 -17.51 -21.28
N GLU A 48 -6.14 -17.18 -22.46
CA GLU A 48 -5.53 -15.86 -22.69
C GLU A 48 -6.64 -14.81 -22.80
N GLN A 49 -6.42 -13.66 -22.15
CA GLN A 49 -7.35 -12.54 -22.17
C GLN A 49 -6.64 -11.30 -22.72
N HIS A 50 -7.24 -10.68 -23.73
CA HIS A 50 -6.76 -9.45 -24.33
C HIS A 50 -7.81 -8.35 -24.15
N ALA A 51 -7.44 -7.27 -23.46
CA ALA A 51 -8.30 -6.11 -23.28
C ALA A 51 -8.07 -5.09 -24.41
N PHE A 52 -9.15 -4.62 -25.02
CA PHE A 52 -9.13 -3.55 -26.02
C PHE A 52 -10.00 -2.39 -25.56
N SER A 53 -9.54 -1.16 -25.81
CA SER A 53 -10.29 0.04 -25.47
C SER A 53 -10.15 1.11 -26.53
N THR A 54 -11.27 1.66 -26.97
CA THR A 54 -11.30 2.81 -27.88
C THR A 54 -10.96 4.13 -27.17
N LYS A 55 -11.03 4.15 -25.84
CA LYS A 55 -10.80 5.36 -25.02
C LYS A 55 -9.44 5.38 -24.35
N ARG A 56 -8.82 4.18 -24.17
CA ARG A 56 -7.59 3.99 -23.40
C ARG A 56 -6.56 3.17 -24.18
N ALA A 57 -6.49 3.38 -25.48
CA ALA A 57 -5.47 2.77 -26.33
C ALA A 57 -4.28 3.71 -26.47
N CYS A 58 -3.07 3.16 -26.42
CA CYS A 58 -1.86 3.90 -26.72
C CYS A 58 -1.85 4.34 -28.18
N PRO A 59 -1.72 5.64 -28.51
CA PRO A 59 -1.73 6.10 -29.89
C PRO A 59 -0.53 5.61 -30.70
N SER A 60 0.57 5.24 -30.04
CA SER A 60 1.80 4.81 -30.72
C SER A 60 1.84 3.32 -31.02
N CYS A 61 1.36 2.45 -30.11
CA CYS A 61 1.48 1.00 -30.26
C CYS A 61 0.13 0.26 -30.26
N GLY A 62 -1.00 0.96 -30.08
CA GLY A 62 -2.33 0.37 -30.04
C GLY A 62 -2.64 -0.43 -28.76
N LYS A 63 -1.71 -0.57 -27.81
CA LYS A 63 -1.94 -1.29 -26.56
C LYS A 63 -3.10 -0.67 -25.81
N SER A 64 -4.10 -1.46 -25.47
CA SER A 64 -5.26 -1.03 -24.70
C SER A 64 -5.04 -1.28 -23.21
N PHE A 65 -5.54 -0.37 -22.39
CA PHE A 65 -5.47 -0.45 -20.94
C PHE A 65 -6.88 -0.59 -20.36
N ALA A 66 -7.00 -1.35 -19.29
CA ALA A 66 -8.22 -1.42 -18.50
C ALA A 66 -8.54 -0.06 -17.85
N GLU A 67 -9.75 0.07 -17.31
CA GLU A 67 -10.10 1.25 -16.53
C GLU A 67 -9.17 1.37 -15.33
N PRO A 68 -8.56 2.57 -15.09
CA PRO A 68 -7.71 2.77 -13.94
C PRO A 68 -8.49 2.51 -12.65
N ASP A 69 -8.01 1.54 -11.89
CA ASP A 69 -8.52 1.18 -10.58
C ASP A 69 -7.47 1.59 -9.54
N PRO A 70 -7.83 2.21 -8.41
CA PRO A 70 -6.87 2.54 -7.35
C PRO A 70 -6.04 1.34 -6.87
N ARG A 71 -6.59 0.12 -6.95
CA ARG A 71 -5.89 -1.14 -6.63
C ARG A 71 -4.68 -1.40 -7.53
N LEU A 72 -4.58 -0.73 -8.68
CA LEU A 72 -3.39 -0.76 -9.54
C LEU A 72 -2.12 -0.30 -8.78
N PHE A 73 -2.27 0.58 -7.81
CA PHE A 73 -1.17 1.11 -7.01
C PHE A 73 -0.94 0.36 -5.69
N SER A 74 -1.63 -0.75 -5.48
CA SER A 74 -1.47 -1.59 -4.28
C SER A 74 -0.65 -2.83 -4.62
N TYR A 75 0.47 -3.01 -3.95
CA TYR A 75 1.28 -4.23 -4.04
C TYR A 75 0.65 -5.44 -3.30
N ASN A 76 -0.42 -5.22 -2.53
CA ASN A 76 -1.23 -6.28 -1.90
C ASN A 76 -2.42 -6.70 -2.77
N SER A 77 -2.50 -6.25 -4.02
CA SER A 77 -3.60 -6.55 -4.93
C SER A 77 -3.09 -7.15 -6.23
N LYS A 78 -3.77 -8.20 -6.73
CA LYS A 78 -3.53 -8.82 -8.06
C LYS A 78 -3.57 -7.80 -9.21
N HIS A 79 -4.26 -6.66 -9.05
CA HIS A 79 -4.30 -5.61 -10.05
C HIS A 79 -3.01 -4.80 -10.15
N GLY A 80 -2.26 -4.69 -9.05
CA GLY A 80 -1.11 -3.80 -8.95
C GLY A 80 0.23 -4.48 -8.71
N TRP A 81 0.24 -5.64 -8.09
CA TRP A 81 1.49 -6.29 -7.73
C TRP A 81 2.32 -6.74 -8.94
N CYS A 82 3.61 -6.90 -8.73
CA CYS A 82 4.51 -7.54 -9.69
C CYS A 82 4.21 -9.04 -9.74
N GLU A 83 3.90 -9.57 -10.92
CA GLU A 83 3.54 -10.98 -11.13
C GLU A 83 4.67 -11.97 -10.80
N SER A 84 5.93 -11.51 -10.80
CA SER A 84 7.08 -12.36 -10.47
C SER A 84 7.35 -12.51 -8.99
N CYS A 85 6.91 -11.55 -8.16
CA CYS A 85 7.15 -11.57 -6.72
C CYS A 85 5.88 -11.36 -5.88
N TYR A 86 4.72 -11.31 -6.53
CA TYR A 86 3.40 -11.15 -5.88
C TYR A 86 3.35 -10.01 -4.85
N GLY A 87 4.07 -8.92 -5.14
CA GLY A 87 4.10 -7.73 -4.30
C GLY A 87 5.10 -7.76 -3.14
N THR A 88 5.88 -8.80 -2.97
CA THR A 88 6.92 -8.87 -1.92
C THR A 88 8.10 -7.96 -2.21
N GLY A 89 8.44 -7.75 -3.48
CA GLY A 89 9.64 -7.06 -3.93
C GLY A 89 10.90 -7.93 -3.91
N LEU A 90 10.78 -9.20 -3.49
CA LEU A 90 11.89 -10.13 -3.30
C LEU A 90 11.77 -11.32 -4.25
N ALA A 91 12.89 -11.86 -4.68
CA ALA A 91 12.96 -13.13 -5.39
C ALA A 91 13.02 -14.26 -4.36
N ILE A 92 11.93 -15.01 -4.24
CA ILE A 92 11.77 -16.08 -3.26
C ILE A 92 11.48 -17.37 -4.02
N ALA A 93 12.33 -18.38 -3.85
CA ALA A 93 12.15 -19.67 -4.51
C ALA A 93 10.95 -20.41 -3.92
N GLY A 94 10.04 -20.89 -4.78
CA GLY A 94 8.86 -21.64 -4.36
C GLY A 94 7.71 -20.80 -3.80
N PHE A 95 7.81 -19.50 -3.85
CA PHE A 95 6.72 -18.61 -3.46
C PHE A 95 5.69 -18.46 -4.59
N ASP A 96 4.41 -18.59 -4.26
CA ASP A 96 3.30 -18.49 -5.19
C ASP A 96 2.27 -17.43 -4.77
N GLU A 97 1.21 -17.27 -5.57
CA GLU A 97 0.20 -16.24 -5.36
C GLU A 97 -0.75 -16.51 -4.18
N GLU A 98 -0.78 -17.72 -3.64
CA GLU A 98 -1.64 -18.11 -2.51
C GLU A 98 -1.02 -17.71 -1.18
N GLN A 99 0.30 -17.50 -1.17
CA GLN A 99 1.05 -17.07 -0.01
C GLN A 99 1.00 -15.54 0.14
N THR A 100 0.76 -15.06 1.34
CA THR A 100 0.79 -13.63 1.63
C THR A 100 2.19 -13.18 2.05
N GLY A 101 2.53 -11.90 1.80
CA GLY A 101 3.82 -11.36 2.23
C GLY A 101 4.08 -11.47 3.74
N GLU A 102 3.03 -11.58 4.56
CA GLU A 102 3.12 -11.79 6.00
C GLU A 102 3.58 -13.21 6.34
N GLU A 103 3.11 -14.22 5.63
CA GLU A 103 3.48 -15.63 5.86
C GLU A 103 4.97 -15.89 5.63
N ILE A 104 5.60 -15.17 4.72
CA ILE A 104 7.04 -15.32 4.44
C ILE A 104 7.89 -15.00 5.66
N TRP A 105 7.49 -14.04 6.47
CA TRP A 105 8.27 -13.54 7.61
C TRP A 105 8.04 -14.36 8.88
N TRP A 106 6.97 -15.13 8.96
CA TRP A 106 6.67 -16.02 10.06
C TRP A 106 7.30 -17.41 9.88
N ASN A 107 7.67 -17.77 8.66
CA ASN A 107 8.36 -19.03 8.40
C ASN A 107 9.86 -18.83 8.64
N GLU A 108 10.40 -19.47 9.68
CA GLU A 108 11.84 -19.56 10.00
C GLU A 108 12.71 -20.11 8.83
N TRP A 109 12.08 -20.44 7.71
CA TRP A 109 12.68 -20.95 6.49
C TRP A 109 13.36 -19.88 5.65
N PHE A 110 13.24 -18.59 6.02
CA PHE A 110 13.81 -17.50 5.27
C PHE A 110 15.20 -17.09 5.78
N GLU A 111 16.07 -18.08 6.03
CA GLU A 111 17.52 -17.88 6.23
C GLU A 111 18.30 -17.75 4.90
N GLY A 112 17.60 -17.52 3.79
CA GLY A 112 18.20 -17.41 2.46
C GLY A 112 18.54 -15.96 2.06
N ASP A 113 19.49 -15.82 1.14
CA ASP A 113 19.84 -14.54 0.49
C ASP A 113 18.64 -13.96 -0.26
N ALA A 114 17.87 -13.10 0.40
CA ALA A 114 16.75 -12.42 -0.21
C ALA A 114 17.26 -11.31 -1.13
N HIS A 115 17.18 -11.54 -2.43
CA HIS A 115 17.54 -10.54 -3.43
C HIS A 115 16.31 -9.76 -3.89
N ALA A 116 16.52 -8.51 -4.31
CA ALA A 116 15.46 -7.74 -4.94
C ALA A 116 14.92 -8.48 -6.17
N CYS A 117 13.60 -8.50 -6.33
CA CYS A 117 12.96 -9.12 -7.49
C CYS A 117 13.49 -8.49 -8.79
N PRO A 118 14.06 -9.28 -9.72
CA PRO A 118 14.68 -8.72 -10.94
C PRO A 118 13.65 -8.11 -11.90
N ALA A 119 12.38 -8.53 -11.82
CA ALA A 119 11.33 -8.02 -12.69
C ALA A 119 10.83 -6.62 -12.31
N CYS A 120 10.78 -6.31 -11.02
CA CYS A 120 10.34 -5.00 -10.53
C CYS A 120 11.42 -4.21 -9.79
N GLU A 121 12.64 -4.74 -9.70
CA GLU A 121 13.77 -4.11 -9.00
C GLU A 121 13.43 -3.73 -7.55
N GLY A 122 12.66 -4.57 -6.87
CA GLY A 122 12.20 -4.33 -5.50
C GLY A 122 11.00 -3.38 -5.38
N LYS A 123 10.50 -2.79 -6.47
CA LYS A 123 9.40 -1.80 -6.45
C LYS A 123 8.02 -2.40 -6.19
N ARG A 124 7.90 -3.73 -6.13
CA ARG A 124 6.70 -4.49 -5.74
C ARG A 124 5.51 -4.41 -6.71
N LEU A 125 5.47 -3.45 -7.61
CA LEU A 125 4.37 -3.16 -8.52
C LEU A 125 4.66 -3.63 -9.95
N ASN A 126 3.59 -3.88 -10.72
CA ASN A 126 3.68 -4.25 -12.11
C ASN A 126 4.12 -3.07 -13.01
N PRO A 127 4.60 -3.35 -14.25
CA PRO A 127 5.08 -2.29 -15.15
C PRO A 127 4.03 -1.24 -15.51
N THR A 128 2.74 -1.61 -15.53
CA THR A 128 1.65 -0.67 -15.83
C THR A 128 1.48 0.34 -14.70
N ALA A 129 1.49 -0.10 -13.45
CA ALA A 129 1.45 0.76 -12.28
C ALA A 129 2.67 1.69 -12.21
N LEU A 130 3.86 1.14 -12.48
CA LEU A 130 5.12 1.91 -12.46
C LEU A 130 5.23 2.91 -13.63
N ALA A 131 4.49 2.70 -14.72
CA ALA A 131 4.47 3.63 -15.86
C ALA A 131 3.58 4.86 -15.62
N VAL A 132 2.66 4.81 -14.66
CA VAL A 132 1.84 5.99 -14.30
C VAL A 132 2.71 7.03 -13.59
N ARG A 133 2.68 8.26 -14.09
CA ARG A 133 3.48 9.37 -13.56
C ARG A 133 2.59 10.49 -13.03
N PHE A 134 2.96 10.98 -11.87
CA PHE A 134 2.44 12.21 -11.30
C PHE A 134 3.58 13.19 -11.08
N ARG A 135 3.61 14.30 -11.83
CA ARG A 135 4.73 15.25 -11.81
C ARG A 135 6.09 14.54 -11.98
N ASP A 136 6.16 13.67 -13.02
CA ASP A 136 7.35 12.89 -13.40
C ASP A 136 7.77 11.78 -12.42
N HIS A 137 7.08 11.61 -11.30
CA HIS A 137 7.32 10.55 -10.32
C HIS A 137 6.30 9.41 -10.44
N SER A 138 6.74 8.17 -10.35
CA SER A 138 5.86 7.03 -10.12
C SER A 138 5.46 6.96 -8.65
N ILE A 139 4.46 6.14 -8.34
CA ILE A 139 4.11 5.88 -6.94
C ILE A 139 5.27 5.27 -6.15
N ALA A 140 6.08 4.41 -6.79
CA ALA A 140 7.27 3.82 -6.17
C ALA A 140 8.34 4.88 -5.85
N ASP A 141 8.57 5.83 -6.77
CA ASP A 141 9.53 6.92 -6.56
C ASP A 141 9.11 7.79 -5.36
N LEU A 142 7.82 8.06 -5.22
CA LEU A 142 7.30 8.84 -4.10
C LEU A 142 7.34 8.03 -2.79
N SER A 143 6.98 6.74 -2.82
CA SER A 143 6.98 5.89 -1.62
C SER A 143 8.38 5.62 -1.07
N ALA A 144 9.42 5.70 -1.91
CA ALA A 144 10.82 5.57 -1.52
C ALA A 144 11.38 6.82 -0.82
N LEU A 145 10.67 7.96 -0.91
CA LEU A 145 11.09 9.16 -0.18
C LEU A 145 10.82 8.99 1.33
N PRO A 146 11.69 9.52 2.19
CA PRO A 146 11.37 9.63 3.60
C PRO A 146 10.15 10.54 3.82
N VAL A 147 9.44 10.36 4.92
CA VAL A 147 8.26 11.16 5.27
C VAL A 147 8.53 12.67 5.15
N SER A 148 9.67 13.14 5.64
CA SER A 148 10.11 14.54 5.49
C SER A 148 10.25 14.99 4.03
N GLY A 149 10.75 14.10 3.16
CA GLY A 149 10.86 14.35 1.72
C GLY A 149 9.49 14.43 1.04
N LEU A 150 8.56 13.55 1.41
CA LEU A 150 7.16 13.59 0.93
C LEU A 150 6.43 14.85 1.39
N GLU A 151 6.59 15.26 2.65
CA GLU A 151 6.02 16.52 3.13
C GLU A 151 6.53 17.71 2.30
N ALA A 152 7.84 17.76 2.04
CA ALA A 152 8.45 18.80 1.22
C ALA A 152 7.94 18.78 -0.23
N PHE A 153 7.73 17.59 -0.81
CA PHE A 153 7.14 17.42 -2.14
C PHE A 153 5.71 17.98 -2.18
N PHE A 154 4.84 17.56 -1.26
CA PHE A 154 3.45 18.02 -1.23
C PHE A 154 3.30 19.48 -0.79
N ALA A 155 4.23 20.04 -0.01
CA ALA A 155 4.24 21.46 0.33
C ALA A 155 4.53 22.35 -0.90
N LYS A 156 5.39 21.89 -1.79
CA LYS A 156 5.75 22.61 -3.04
C LYS A 156 4.74 22.39 -4.17
N LEU A 157 3.86 21.36 -4.04
CA LEU A 157 2.91 21.03 -5.08
C LEU A 157 1.93 22.17 -5.31
N ARG A 158 1.83 22.60 -6.55
CA ARG A 158 0.85 23.60 -7.02
C ARG A 158 0.00 22.95 -8.10
N LEU A 159 -1.28 22.87 -7.84
CA LEU A 159 -2.30 22.40 -8.76
C LEU A 159 -3.21 23.59 -9.11
N ALA A 160 -3.88 23.52 -10.25
CA ALA A 160 -4.79 24.56 -10.70
C ALA A 160 -6.03 23.94 -11.36
N GLY A 161 -7.13 24.69 -11.31
CA GLY A 161 -8.36 24.31 -11.98
C GLY A 161 -8.96 23.00 -11.48
N ARG A 162 -9.26 22.10 -12.42
CA ARG A 162 -9.87 20.81 -12.11
C ARG A 162 -9.02 19.93 -11.18
N ASP A 163 -7.71 19.91 -11.37
CA ASP A 163 -6.80 19.10 -10.58
C ASP A 163 -6.75 19.58 -9.12
N GLU A 164 -6.79 20.89 -8.91
CA GLU A 164 -6.87 21.46 -7.57
C GLU A 164 -8.17 21.07 -6.86
N ALA A 165 -9.30 21.15 -7.57
CA ALA A 165 -10.59 20.77 -7.02
C ALA A 165 -10.64 19.28 -6.61
N ILE A 166 -10.08 18.39 -7.42
CA ILE A 166 -10.01 16.95 -7.13
C ILE A 166 -9.07 16.67 -5.95
N ALA A 167 -7.91 17.30 -5.91
CA ALA A 167 -6.86 16.99 -4.96
C ALA A 167 -7.02 17.68 -3.60
N ARG A 168 -7.88 18.69 -3.48
CA ARG A 168 -8.00 19.55 -2.29
C ARG A 168 -8.13 18.75 -1.00
N ASP A 169 -9.13 17.89 -0.92
CA ASP A 169 -9.44 17.13 0.31
C ASP A 169 -8.43 15.99 0.51
N ILE A 170 -7.96 15.38 -0.58
CA ILE A 170 -6.93 14.34 -0.57
C ILE A 170 -5.61 14.88 -0.02
N LEU A 171 -5.21 16.07 -0.44
CA LEU A 171 -3.95 16.68 0.01
C LEU A 171 -4.00 17.09 1.48
N VAL A 172 -5.16 17.51 1.99
CA VAL A 172 -5.35 17.81 3.41
C VAL A 172 -5.13 16.54 4.24
N GLU A 173 -5.78 15.44 3.84
CA GLU A 173 -5.65 14.15 4.51
C GLU A 173 -4.22 13.60 4.45
N LEU A 174 -3.60 13.62 3.27
CA LEU A 174 -2.21 13.18 3.09
C LEU A 174 -1.23 13.95 3.97
N ARG A 175 -1.32 15.28 3.98
CA ARG A 175 -0.47 16.13 4.80
C ARG A 175 -0.68 15.87 6.29
N GLY A 176 -1.93 15.66 6.70
CA GLY A 176 -2.27 15.27 8.07
C GLY A 176 -1.59 13.97 8.48
N ARG A 177 -1.70 12.92 7.67
CA ARG A 177 -1.08 11.62 7.95
C ARG A 177 0.45 11.68 7.98
N LEU A 178 1.08 12.41 7.07
CA LEU A 178 2.52 12.60 7.08
C LEU A 178 2.96 13.39 8.32
N SER A 179 2.20 14.43 8.72
CA SER A 179 2.47 15.19 9.95
C SER A 179 2.41 14.31 11.19
N PHE A 180 1.44 13.38 11.28
CA PHE A 180 1.38 12.44 12.41
C PHE A 180 2.59 11.51 12.47
N LEU A 181 3.07 10.99 11.34
CA LEU A 181 4.30 10.20 11.29
C LEU A 181 5.51 11.00 11.76
N ARG A 182 5.62 12.25 11.37
CA ARG A 182 6.68 13.15 11.85
C ARG A 182 6.54 13.44 13.35
N GLU A 183 5.32 13.66 13.84
CA GLU A 183 5.04 13.94 15.24
C GLU A 183 5.43 12.79 16.19
N VAL A 184 5.46 11.56 15.68
CA VAL A 184 5.96 10.40 16.43
C VAL A 184 7.45 10.11 16.15
N GLY A 185 8.18 11.01 15.48
CA GLY A 185 9.60 10.87 15.21
C GLY A 185 9.96 9.87 14.12
N LEU A 186 9.07 9.65 13.13
CA LEU A 186 9.28 8.74 11.98
C LEU A 186 9.50 9.50 10.66
N ASP A 187 10.01 10.71 10.72
CA ASP A 187 10.25 11.58 9.57
C ASP A 187 11.31 11.04 8.60
N TYR A 188 12.19 10.17 9.07
CA TYR A 188 13.24 9.50 8.28
C TYR A 188 12.73 8.24 7.56
N LEU A 189 11.58 7.69 7.95
CA LEU A 189 11.06 6.43 7.42
C LEU A 189 10.47 6.62 6.02
N ALA A 190 10.78 5.70 5.10
CA ALA A 190 10.16 5.64 3.78
C ALA A 190 8.87 4.79 3.83
N LEU A 191 7.86 5.15 3.01
CA LEU A 191 6.57 4.46 3.02
C LEU A 191 6.62 3.07 2.37
N ASP A 192 7.63 2.80 1.55
CA ASP A 192 7.85 1.49 0.92
C ASP A 192 8.58 0.50 1.83
N ARG A 193 8.98 0.92 3.03
CA ARG A 193 9.66 0.06 3.99
C ARG A 193 8.79 -1.13 4.38
N ALA A 194 9.33 -2.33 4.20
CA ALA A 194 8.61 -3.55 4.53
C ALA A 194 8.38 -3.68 6.06
N ALA A 195 7.16 -4.00 6.46
CA ALA A 195 6.78 -4.10 7.87
C ALA A 195 7.72 -4.98 8.74
N PRO A 196 8.21 -6.12 8.25
CA PRO A 196 9.13 -6.97 9.02
C PRO A 196 10.52 -6.36 9.24
N THR A 197 10.88 -5.33 8.49
CA THR A 197 12.16 -4.63 8.68
C THR A 197 12.07 -3.50 9.71
N LEU A 198 10.87 -3.24 10.22
CA LEU A 198 10.64 -2.23 11.24
C LEU A 198 11.09 -2.77 12.61
N SER A 199 11.72 -1.92 13.40
CA SER A 199 11.92 -2.22 14.81
C SER A 199 10.59 -2.21 15.57
N GLY A 200 10.52 -2.88 16.72
CA GLY A 200 9.33 -2.87 17.57
C GLY A 200 8.85 -1.46 17.90
N GLY A 201 9.77 -0.55 18.23
CA GLY A 201 9.47 0.84 18.49
C GLY A 201 8.96 1.61 17.27
N GLU A 202 9.48 1.35 16.04
CA GLU A 202 8.96 1.95 14.82
C GLU A 202 7.52 1.49 14.54
N ALA A 203 7.27 0.17 14.64
CA ALA A 203 5.94 -0.38 14.44
C ALA A 203 4.91 0.18 15.43
N GLN A 204 5.29 0.32 16.70
CA GLN A 204 4.45 0.92 17.73
C GLN A 204 4.14 2.40 17.45
N ARG A 205 5.14 3.19 17.05
CA ARG A 205 4.94 4.59 16.68
C ARG A 205 4.08 4.79 15.44
N ILE A 206 4.17 3.89 14.46
CA ILE A 206 3.26 3.90 13.30
C ILE A 206 1.81 3.71 13.77
N ARG A 207 1.57 2.78 14.70
CA ARG A 207 0.23 2.58 15.28
C ARG A 207 -0.25 3.83 16.03
N LEU A 208 0.62 4.48 16.81
CA LEU A 208 0.30 5.75 17.48
C LEU A 208 -0.05 6.85 16.48
N ALA A 209 0.73 7.02 15.40
CA ALA A 209 0.44 8.00 14.35
C ALA A 209 -0.94 7.76 13.72
N ALA A 210 -1.30 6.49 13.48
CA ALA A 210 -2.63 6.14 12.98
C ALA A 210 -3.74 6.52 13.96
N GLN A 211 -3.53 6.36 15.27
CA GLN A 211 -4.49 6.73 16.30
C GLN A 211 -4.65 8.25 16.44
N LEU A 212 -3.57 9.01 16.34
CA LEU A 212 -3.63 10.49 16.31
C LEU A 212 -4.56 11.00 15.21
N GLY A 213 -4.51 10.35 14.05
CA GLY A 213 -5.34 10.68 12.88
C GLY A 213 -6.80 10.27 13.00
N SER A 214 -7.14 9.34 13.90
CA SER A 214 -8.50 8.79 14.02
C SER A 214 -9.53 9.75 14.60
N ASN A 215 -9.09 10.84 15.24
CA ASN A 215 -9.95 11.76 16.01
C ASN A 215 -10.89 11.08 17.03
N LEU A 216 -10.57 9.86 17.46
CA LEU A 216 -11.34 9.14 18.49
C LEU A 216 -11.20 9.84 19.84
N GLN A 217 -12.30 9.83 20.61
CA GLN A 217 -12.39 10.36 21.98
C GLN A 217 -12.97 9.29 22.89
N GLY A 218 -12.61 9.33 24.18
CA GLY A 218 -13.08 8.36 25.16
C GLY A 218 -12.51 6.95 25.00
N VAL A 219 -11.37 6.82 24.32
CA VAL A 219 -10.67 5.55 24.13
C VAL A 219 -9.64 5.36 25.22
N CYS A 220 -9.47 4.12 25.69
CA CYS A 220 -8.38 3.73 26.56
C CYS A 220 -7.26 3.11 25.71
N TYR A 221 -6.10 3.74 25.68
CA TYR A 221 -4.88 3.26 25.03
C TYR A 221 -3.99 2.58 26.07
N ILE A 222 -3.58 1.36 25.78
CA ILE A 222 -2.63 0.60 26.61
C ILE A 222 -1.33 0.52 25.81
N LEU A 223 -0.26 1.04 26.37
CA LEU A 223 1.06 1.12 25.75
C LEU A 223 2.07 0.39 26.65
N ASP A 224 2.82 -0.52 26.05
CA ASP A 224 3.84 -1.30 26.72
C ASP A 224 5.21 -0.83 26.25
N GLU A 225 5.99 -0.30 27.18
CA GLU A 225 7.34 0.25 26.96
C GLU A 225 7.48 1.12 25.71
N PRO A 226 6.63 2.14 25.49
CA PRO A 226 6.64 2.91 24.24
C PRO A 226 7.94 3.71 24.02
N THR A 227 8.76 3.90 25.04
CA THR A 227 10.05 4.61 24.97
C THR A 227 11.23 3.69 24.66
N ILE A 228 11.02 2.36 24.62
CA ILE A 228 12.11 1.39 24.44
C ILE A 228 12.92 1.67 23.17
N GLY A 229 14.24 1.72 23.31
CA GLY A 229 15.16 1.94 22.20
C GLY A 229 15.12 3.34 21.59
N LEU A 230 14.43 4.30 22.21
CA LEU A 230 14.42 5.68 21.77
C LEU A 230 15.61 6.48 22.29
N HIS A 231 16.10 7.39 21.45
CA HIS A 231 17.01 8.43 21.94
C HIS A 231 16.23 9.42 22.85
N PRO A 232 16.84 10.00 23.92
CA PRO A 232 16.16 10.93 24.83
C PRO A 232 15.43 12.09 24.13
N ARG A 233 15.91 12.54 22.98
CA ARG A 233 15.25 13.56 22.17
C ARG A 233 13.90 13.06 21.61
N ASP A 234 13.87 11.81 21.17
CA ASP A 234 12.70 11.21 20.55
C ASP A 234 11.66 10.83 21.62
N ASN A 235 12.11 10.50 22.84
CA ASN A 235 11.24 10.33 24.00
C ASN A 235 10.37 11.56 24.25
N ARG A 236 10.93 12.76 24.19
CA ARG A 236 10.15 13.99 24.38
C ARG A 236 9.07 14.15 23.34
N ILE A 237 9.40 13.87 22.06
CA ILE A 237 8.44 13.94 20.96
C ILE A 237 7.28 12.96 21.19
N LEU A 238 7.60 11.72 21.61
CA LEU A 238 6.61 10.72 21.94
C LEU A 238 5.72 11.17 23.10
N LEU A 239 6.29 11.62 24.21
CA LEU A 239 5.56 12.07 25.39
C LEU A 239 4.64 13.26 25.09
N ASP A 240 5.09 14.22 24.26
CA ASP A 240 4.28 15.35 23.82
C ASP A 240 3.12 14.88 22.93
N THR A 241 3.33 13.80 22.17
CA THR A 241 2.31 13.16 21.35
C THR A 241 1.25 12.44 22.19
N LEU A 242 1.67 11.74 23.26
CA LEU A 242 0.79 11.10 24.23
C LEU A 242 -0.06 12.13 24.96
N ALA A 243 0.52 13.25 25.39
CA ALA A 243 -0.22 14.36 25.99
C ALA A 243 -1.29 14.94 25.05
N LYS A 244 -1.03 15.00 23.75
CA LYS A 244 -2.05 15.41 22.76
C LYS A 244 -3.21 14.41 22.65
N LEU A 245 -2.94 13.10 22.75
CA LEU A 245 -3.98 12.06 22.76
C LEU A 245 -4.85 12.18 24.02
N GLU A 246 -4.25 12.39 25.17
CA GLU A 246 -4.94 12.63 26.43
C GLU A 246 -5.81 13.87 26.38
N ALA A 247 -5.27 14.99 25.89
CA ALA A 247 -6.00 16.26 25.74
C ALA A 247 -7.25 16.16 24.85
N LYS A 248 -7.35 15.11 23.99
CA LYS A 248 -8.56 14.78 23.23
C LYS A 248 -9.65 14.06 24.06
N GLY A 249 -9.43 13.84 25.36
CA GLY A 249 -10.37 13.14 26.25
C GLY A 249 -10.20 11.61 26.24
N ASN A 250 -9.01 11.13 25.94
CA ASN A 250 -8.65 9.71 26.01
C ASN A 250 -7.98 9.37 27.34
N THR A 251 -7.96 8.09 27.70
CA THR A 251 -7.23 7.56 28.85
C THR A 251 -6.00 6.83 28.33
N LEU A 252 -4.84 7.07 28.92
CA LEU A 252 -3.60 6.39 28.61
C LEU A 252 -3.15 5.55 29.80
N VAL A 253 -2.93 4.27 29.58
CA VAL A 253 -2.29 3.34 30.51
C VAL A 253 -0.94 2.97 29.91
N VAL A 254 0.14 3.36 30.57
CA VAL A 254 1.49 3.16 30.05
C VAL A 254 2.25 2.29 31.03
N VAL A 255 2.78 1.17 30.56
CA VAL A 255 3.74 0.35 31.31
C VAL A 255 5.12 0.87 30.97
N GLU A 256 5.84 1.40 31.92
CA GLU A 256 7.14 2.05 31.70
C GLU A 256 8.04 1.99 32.93
N HIS A 257 9.34 2.13 32.67
CA HIS A 257 10.37 2.27 33.66
C HIS A 257 11.26 3.53 33.44
N ASP A 258 10.95 4.29 32.38
CA ASP A 258 11.60 5.55 32.07
C ASP A 258 11.17 6.66 33.05
N GLU A 259 12.11 7.30 33.70
CA GLU A 259 11.86 8.31 34.74
C GLU A 259 11.10 9.54 34.21
N ASP A 260 11.41 9.99 32.98
CA ASP A 260 10.76 11.16 32.38
C ASP A 260 9.26 10.85 32.08
N THR A 261 8.94 9.64 31.68
CA THR A 261 7.57 9.17 31.46
C THR A 261 6.79 9.07 32.76
N ILE A 262 7.39 8.45 33.78
CA ILE A 262 6.79 8.31 35.13
C ILE A 262 6.48 9.68 35.72
N ARG A 263 7.38 10.65 35.60
CA ARG A 263 7.17 12.01 36.11
C ARG A 263 6.07 12.79 35.45
N ARG A 264 5.67 12.41 34.23
CA ARG A 264 4.58 13.06 33.47
C ARG A 264 3.20 12.42 33.70
N ALA A 265 3.15 11.28 34.39
CA ALA A 265 1.89 10.59 34.67
C ALA A 265 1.08 11.34 35.76
N ASP A 266 -0.24 11.42 35.58
CA ASP A 266 -1.16 11.93 36.60
C ASP A 266 -1.27 10.98 37.81
N HIS A 267 -1.19 9.65 37.53
CA HIS A 267 -1.24 8.59 38.52
C HIS A 267 -0.18 7.54 38.20
N VAL A 268 0.54 7.15 39.25
CA VAL A 268 1.53 6.07 39.16
C VAL A 268 1.04 4.88 39.97
N ILE A 269 1.09 3.69 39.38
CA ILE A 269 0.80 2.42 40.05
C ILE A 269 2.08 1.60 40.04
N ASP A 270 2.63 1.40 41.20
CA ASP A 270 3.83 0.57 41.40
C ASP A 270 3.40 -0.87 41.74
N LEU A 271 3.96 -1.84 41.01
CA LEU A 271 3.69 -3.26 41.17
C LEU A 271 4.95 -3.96 41.68
N GLY A 272 5.04 -4.17 42.98
CA GLY A 272 6.23 -4.78 43.62
C GLY A 272 5.92 -5.44 44.95
N PRO A 273 6.88 -6.20 45.53
CA PRO A 273 6.76 -6.83 46.84
C PRO A 273 7.03 -5.81 47.94
N GLY A 274 6.12 -4.88 48.19
CA GLY A 274 6.24 -3.83 49.21
C GLY A 274 6.04 -2.43 48.62
N ALA A 275 5.78 -1.45 49.45
CA ALA A 275 5.76 -0.06 49.04
C ALA A 275 7.19 0.39 48.69
N GLY A 276 7.42 0.76 47.43
CA GLY A 276 8.67 1.35 46.98
C GLY A 276 8.89 2.75 47.51
#